data_3f74a6cf7fa5a1791f97b8ebf78700de
#
_entry.id   3f74a6cf7fa5a1791f97b8ebf78700de
#
_cell.length_a   1.000
_cell.length_b   1.000
_cell.length_c   1.000
_cell.angle_alpha   90.00
_cell.angle_beta   90.00
_cell.angle_gamma   90.00
#
_symmetry.space_group_name_H-M   'P 1'
#
loop_
_entity.id
_entity.type
_entity.pdbx_description
1 polymer ?
#
loop_
_entity_poly.entity_id
_entity_poly.type
_entity_poly.pdbx_seq_one_letter_code
_entity_poly.pdbx_strand_id
1 'polypeptide(L)'
;MQDPTARDPLLNLPTPHGPIPLPAFFPDATRAVVKSIDAADLEASGVTAVMVNALHVTTQPGADVISKLGGLHGFMGWPGPIVTDSGGFQIYSLLRENSRNGSVSAKGFIYRPGGHRGNNDKRLFTPEKSIQQQMRFGADVLFCLDQCTHPDDPSDLHLASVERTLAWARLCKAEFGRRLSQREADGPRPLLFAVIQGGNDQDLRRRCTETLLEIGFDGFGFGGWPIGEEGELVDMVLRVPEMIPRGIPIHGLGIGKPENIVAAYRAGYHTFDSSFPTRAARRRRLMVATRPWADGGISGKDFYDVLYLEDDRYYRDSRPLDAQCSCLTCRRFSRAYLHHLFRIDDGLANRLATVHNLSFYTRLLAALAHER
;
A
#
# COMPACT_ATOMS: atom_id res chain seq x y z
N MET A 1 34.30 -18.36 3.82
CA MET A 1 33.21 -18.08 4.78
C MET A 1 32.40 -16.95 4.17
N GLN A 2 31.14 -17.24 3.76
CA GLN A 2 30.25 -16.19 3.27
C GLN A 2 29.92 -15.27 4.46
N ASP A 3 29.96 -13.97 4.22
CA ASP A 3 29.58 -12.94 5.20
C ASP A 3 28.13 -13.19 5.64
N PRO A 4 27.86 -13.51 6.93
CA PRO A 4 26.51 -13.75 7.41
C PRO A 4 25.61 -12.50 7.36
N THR A 5 26.18 -11.31 6.99
CA THR A 5 25.47 -10.05 6.83
C THR A 5 25.05 -9.77 5.38
N ALA A 6 25.58 -10.50 4.39
CA ALA A 6 25.17 -10.35 3.00
C ALA A 6 23.73 -10.84 2.86
N ARG A 7 22.79 -9.92 2.64
CA ARG A 7 21.40 -10.25 2.29
C ARG A 7 21.42 -10.83 0.87
N ASP A 8 20.84 -12.03 0.69
CA ASP A 8 20.49 -12.49 -0.65
C ASP A 8 19.38 -11.57 -1.15
N PRO A 9 19.63 -10.70 -2.14
CA PRO A 9 18.69 -9.65 -2.46
C PRO A 9 17.46 -10.26 -3.14
N LEU A 10 16.32 -10.19 -2.46
CA LEU A 10 15.03 -10.43 -3.11
C LEU A 10 14.83 -9.33 -4.15
N LEU A 11 15.00 -9.66 -5.44
CA LEU A 11 15.01 -8.68 -6.53
C LEU A 11 13.63 -8.40 -7.10
N ASN A 12 12.71 -9.36 -7.04
CA ASN A 12 11.35 -9.20 -7.54
C ASN A 12 10.37 -10.17 -6.88
N LEU A 13 9.07 -9.86 -7.02
CA LEU A 13 7.97 -10.77 -6.68
C LEU A 13 7.37 -11.27 -8.00
N PRO A 14 7.41 -12.60 -8.28
CA PRO A 14 6.75 -13.15 -9.45
C PRO A 14 5.24 -13.11 -9.28
N THR A 15 4.51 -12.51 -10.23
CA THR A 15 3.05 -12.44 -10.19
C THR A 15 2.44 -12.79 -11.55
N PRO A 16 1.14 -13.12 -11.62
CA PRO A 16 0.46 -13.45 -12.88
C PRO A 16 0.56 -12.38 -13.97
N HIS A 17 0.55 -11.10 -13.58
CA HIS A 17 0.62 -9.97 -14.53
C HIS A 17 2.02 -9.33 -14.61
N GLY A 18 3.05 -10.12 -14.40
CA GLY A 18 4.45 -9.71 -14.46
C GLY A 18 5.12 -9.58 -13.11
N PRO A 19 6.46 -9.55 -13.07
CA PRO A 19 7.19 -9.41 -11.82
C PRO A 19 7.08 -7.98 -11.27
N ILE A 20 7.02 -7.84 -9.95
CA ILE A 20 7.14 -6.57 -9.25
C ILE A 20 8.62 -6.39 -8.85
N PRO A 21 9.39 -5.51 -9.49
CA PRO A 21 10.75 -5.20 -9.07
C PRO A 21 10.78 -4.61 -7.65
N LEU A 22 11.78 -4.95 -6.84
CA LEU A 22 11.91 -4.49 -5.46
C LEU A 22 13.12 -3.58 -5.26
N PRO A 23 12.99 -2.55 -4.42
CA PRO A 23 11.80 -2.13 -3.66
C PRO A 23 10.72 -1.50 -4.54
N ALA A 24 9.45 -1.57 -4.12
CA ALA A 24 8.32 -1.02 -4.86
C ALA A 24 7.37 -0.18 -3.99
N PHE A 25 6.75 0.84 -4.59
CA PHE A 25 5.68 1.63 -4.00
C PHE A 25 4.40 1.46 -4.81
N PHE A 26 3.31 1.13 -4.13
CA PHE A 26 2.00 0.94 -4.73
C PHE A 26 1.12 2.17 -4.45
N PRO A 27 0.88 3.05 -5.45
CA PRO A 27 -0.06 4.13 -5.25
C PRO A 27 -1.46 3.59 -4.98
N ASP A 28 -2.17 4.26 -4.05
CA ASP A 28 -3.53 3.90 -3.67
C ASP A 28 -4.51 4.13 -4.83
N ALA A 29 -5.10 3.05 -5.28
CA ALA A 29 -6.18 2.96 -6.26
C ALA A 29 -7.49 2.47 -5.60
N THR A 30 -7.84 2.97 -4.42
CA THR A 30 -8.92 2.52 -3.52
C THR A 30 -10.19 2.07 -4.22
N ARG A 31 -10.65 2.80 -5.24
CA ARG A 31 -11.88 2.49 -6.00
C ARG A 31 -11.58 2.13 -7.44
N ALA A 32 -10.54 1.33 -7.66
CA ALA A 32 -10.05 0.96 -8.98
C ALA A 32 -9.61 2.19 -9.81
N VAL A 33 -9.08 3.22 -9.14
CA VAL A 33 -8.52 4.41 -9.79
C VAL A 33 -7.48 5.07 -8.90
N VAL A 34 -6.30 5.34 -9.43
CA VAL A 34 -5.36 6.30 -8.85
C VAL A 34 -5.85 7.70 -9.22
N LYS A 35 -6.26 8.47 -8.21
CA LYS A 35 -6.97 9.74 -8.45
C LYS A 35 -6.20 10.68 -9.35
N SER A 36 -6.90 11.25 -10.32
CA SER A 36 -6.47 12.27 -11.30
C SER A 36 -5.60 11.77 -12.45
N ILE A 37 -5.33 10.48 -12.57
CA ILE A 37 -4.51 9.88 -13.63
C ILE A 37 -5.11 8.56 -14.13
N ASP A 38 -4.72 8.16 -15.32
CA ASP A 38 -5.08 6.89 -15.94
C ASP A 38 -3.92 5.87 -15.92
N ALA A 39 -4.14 4.70 -16.52
CA ALA A 39 -3.15 3.63 -16.61
C ALA A 39 -1.91 4.05 -17.40
N ALA A 40 -2.05 4.81 -18.49
CA ALA A 40 -0.93 5.27 -19.29
C ALA A 40 -0.02 6.25 -18.52
N ASP A 41 -0.62 7.13 -17.70
CA ASP A 41 0.13 8.01 -16.80
C ASP A 41 0.90 7.21 -15.72
N LEU A 42 0.29 6.13 -15.20
CA LEU A 42 0.96 5.24 -14.23
C LEU A 42 2.18 4.57 -14.85
N GLU A 43 2.03 3.97 -16.03
CA GLU A 43 3.13 3.34 -16.77
C GLU A 43 4.23 4.35 -17.08
N ALA A 44 3.88 5.54 -17.61
CA ALA A 44 4.83 6.60 -17.91
C ALA A 44 5.54 7.16 -16.66
N SER A 45 4.95 7.03 -15.48
CA SER A 45 5.56 7.39 -14.20
C SER A 45 6.45 6.30 -13.61
N GLY A 46 6.57 5.13 -14.28
CA GLY A 46 7.36 3.98 -13.82
C GLY A 46 6.73 3.23 -12.65
N VAL A 47 5.41 3.36 -12.44
CA VAL A 47 4.67 2.57 -11.43
C VAL A 47 4.61 1.13 -11.89
N THR A 48 4.96 0.20 -11.00
CA THR A 48 5.03 -1.24 -11.32
C THR A 48 3.84 -2.04 -10.80
N ALA A 49 3.13 -1.54 -9.80
CA ALA A 49 1.93 -2.15 -9.26
C ALA A 49 1.06 -1.09 -8.56
N VAL A 50 -0.21 -1.37 -8.36
CA VAL A 50 -1.15 -0.49 -7.65
C VAL A 50 -1.83 -1.22 -6.49
N MET A 51 -2.24 -0.49 -5.44
CA MET A 51 -3.00 -1.01 -4.32
C MET A 51 -4.48 -0.69 -4.47
N VAL A 52 -5.35 -1.72 -4.54
CA VAL A 52 -6.79 -1.57 -4.64
C VAL A 52 -7.46 -2.04 -3.35
N ASN A 53 -8.47 -1.30 -2.90
CA ASN A 53 -9.24 -1.69 -1.72
C ASN A 53 -10.38 -2.65 -2.09
N ALA A 54 -10.25 -3.91 -1.67
CA ALA A 54 -11.21 -4.96 -2.01
C ALA A 54 -12.65 -4.67 -1.51
N LEU A 55 -12.80 -4.08 -0.31
CA LEU A 55 -14.12 -3.77 0.24
C LEU A 55 -14.83 -2.67 -0.54
N HIS A 56 -14.11 -1.60 -0.91
CA HIS A 56 -14.70 -0.49 -1.65
C HIS A 56 -15.19 -0.92 -3.03
N VAL A 57 -14.38 -1.66 -3.79
CA VAL A 57 -14.76 -2.12 -5.13
C VAL A 57 -15.84 -3.22 -5.09
N THR A 58 -15.91 -4.00 -4.01
CA THR A 58 -17.04 -4.93 -3.77
C THR A 58 -18.35 -4.18 -3.54
N THR A 59 -18.27 -3.03 -2.88
CA THR A 59 -19.47 -2.22 -2.59
C THR A 59 -19.92 -1.45 -3.83
N GLN A 60 -18.98 -0.89 -4.58
CA GLN A 60 -19.22 -0.11 -5.80
C GLN A 60 -18.00 -0.16 -6.72
N PRO A 61 -18.12 -0.65 -7.96
CA PRO A 61 -19.35 -0.99 -8.71
C PRO A 61 -19.95 -2.36 -8.36
N GLY A 62 -19.25 -3.19 -7.57
CA GLY A 62 -19.66 -4.53 -7.20
C GLY A 62 -18.83 -5.62 -7.89
N ALA A 63 -18.67 -6.75 -7.20
CA ALA A 63 -17.82 -7.84 -7.65
C ALA A 63 -18.27 -8.45 -8.98
N ASP A 64 -19.59 -8.50 -9.23
CA ASP A 64 -20.15 -9.06 -10.46
C ASP A 64 -19.81 -8.20 -11.69
N VAL A 65 -19.87 -6.88 -11.55
CA VAL A 65 -19.52 -5.94 -12.63
C VAL A 65 -18.04 -6.10 -12.99
N ILE A 66 -17.16 -6.04 -11.99
CA ILE A 66 -15.72 -6.16 -12.18
C ILE A 66 -15.36 -7.50 -12.84
N SER A 67 -15.91 -8.61 -12.34
CA SER A 67 -15.65 -9.95 -12.87
C SER A 67 -16.06 -10.09 -14.34
N LYS A 68 -17.21 -9.54 -14.73
CA LYS A 68 -17.70 -9.56 -16.12
C LYS A 68 -16.87 -8.70 -17.08
N LEU A 69 -16.12 -7.74 -16.56
CA LEU A 69 -15.27 -6.83 -17.34
C LEU A 69 -13.79 -7.26 -17.33
N GLY A 70 -13.48 -8.53 -17.04
CA GLY A 70 -12.12 -9.05 -17.07
C GLY A 70 -11.33 -8.81 -15.79
N GLY A 71 -12.00 -8.73 -14.63
CA GLY A 71 -11.37 -8.43 -13.35
C GLY A 71 -10.98 -6.96 -13.22
N LEU A 72 -10.17 -6.65 -12.22
CA LEU A 72 -9.68 -5.28 -12.00
C LEU A 72 -8.80 -4.80 -13.15
N HIS A 73 -7.99 -5.66 -13.74
CA HIS A 73 -7.11 -5.33 -14.86
C HIS A 73 -7.89 -4.82 -16.07
N GLY A 74 -8.90 -5.58 -16.52
CA GLY A 74 -9.79 -5.15 -17.61
C GLY A 74 -10.62 -3.92 -17.26
N PHE A 75 -11.12 -3.86 -16.02
CA PHE A 75 -11.93 -2.73 -15.55
C PHE A 75 -11.16 -1.42 -15.47
N MET A 76 -9.89 -1.45 -15.04
CA MET A 76 -9.02 -0.28 -14.91
C MET A 76 -8.23 0.06 -16.18
N GLY A 77 -8.15 -0.87 -17.14
CA GLY A 77 -7.19 -0.79 -18.24
C GLY A 77 -5.74 -0.82 -17.80
N TRP A 78 -5.45 -1.45 -16.65
CA TRP A 78 -4.12 -1.55 -16.06
C TRP A 78 -3.52 -2.93 -16.32
N PRO A 79 -2.41 -3.05 -17.09
CA PRO A 79 -1.84 -4.32 -17.44
C PRO A 79 -0.92 -4.92 -16.37
N GLY A 80 -0.42 -4.09 -15.47
CA GLY A 80 0.55 -4.49 -14.43
C GLY A 80 -0.10 -5.15 -13.22
N PRO A 81 0.71 -5.64 -12.27
CA PRO A 81 0.25 -6.27 -11.05
C PRO A 81 -0.69 -5.39 -10.21
N ILE A 82 -1.67 -6.04 -9.59
CA ILE A 82 -2.62 -5.42 -8.65
C ILE A 82 -2.48 -6.12 -7.30
N VAL A 83 -2.18 -5.33 -6.28
CA VAL A 83 -2.23 -5.73 -4.87
C VAL A 83 -3.59 -5.34 -4.30
N THR A 84 -4.23 -6.22 -3.54
CA THR A 84 -5.49 -5.89 -2.87
C THR A 84 -5.34 -6.03 -1.36
N ASP A 85 -5.87 -5.04 -0.62
CA ASP A 85 -6.05 -5.21 0.81
C ASP A 85 -7.18 -6.18 1.15
N SER A 86 -7.26 -6.59 2.41
CA SER A 86 -8.31 -7.51 2.90
C SER A 86 -9.69 -6.85 3.05
N GLY A 87 -9.77 -5.51 3.10
CA GLY A 87 -10.96 -4.75 3.49
C GLY A 87 -11.18 -4.65 5.00
N GLY A 88 -10.36 -5.31 5.81
CA GLY A 88 -10.52 -5.38 7.27
C GLY A 88 -10.33 -4.03 7.96
N PHE A 89 -9.31 -3.26 7.56
CA PHE A 89 -9.02 -1.95 8.14
C PHE A 89 -10.17 -0.96 7.98
N GLN A 90 -10.85 -0.95 6.83
CA GLN A 90 -11.98 -0.05 6.57
C GLN A 90 -13.18 -0.39 7.43
N ILE A 91 -13.43 -1.68 7.65
CA ILE A 91 -14.51 -2.11 8.57
C ILE A 91 -14.11 -1.75 10.00
N TYR A 92 -12.88 -2.02 10.42
CA TYR A 92 -12.37 -1.64 11.73
C TYR A 92 -12.52 -0.12 11.98
N SER A 93 -12.11 0.72 11.04
CA SER A 93 -12.26 2.17 11.12
C SER A 93 -13.73 2.59 11.30
N LEU A 94 -14.64 1.98 10.53
CA LEU A 94 -16.08 2.22 10.64
C LEU A 94 -16.64 1.83 12.02
N LEU A 95 -16.17 0.71 12.58
CA LEU A 95 -16.57 0.24 13.91
C LEU A 95 -16.04 1.17 15.02
N ARG A 96 -14.83 1.67 14.85
CA ARG A 96 -14.19 2.60 15.78
C ARG A 96 -14.91 3.96 15.82
N GLU A 97 -15.37 4.46 14.68
CA GLU A 97 -16.16 5.69 14.61
C GLU A 97 -17.46 5.58 15.43
N ASN A 98 -18.13 4.42 15.37
CA ASN A 98 -19.35 4.18 16.12
C ASN A 98 -19.61 2.67 16.26
N SER A 99 -19.69 2.19 17.50
CA SER A 99 -19.95 0.78 17.83
C SER A 99 -21.29 0.25 17.28
N ARG A 100 -22.25 1.12 16.96
CA ARG A 100 -23.52 0.74 16.31
C ARG A 100 -23.33 0.31 14.85
N ASN A 101 -22.19 0.64 14.23
CA ASN A 101 -21.87 0.24 12.86
C ASN A 101 -21.62 -1.26 12.72
N GLY A 102 -21.29 -1.96 13.81
CA GLY A 102 -21.07 -3.40 13.77
C GLY A 102 -20.32 -3.94 14.98
N SER A 103 -19.71 -5.10 14.80
CA SER A 103 -18.92 -5.79 15.82
C SER A 103 -17.89 -6.74 15.19
N VAL A 104 -16.92 -7.17 15.99
CA VAL A 104 -15.95 -8.21 15.62
C VAL A 104 -16.39 -9.52 16.30
N SER A 105 -16.29 -10.63 15.59
CA SER A 105 -16.59 -11.96 16.08
C SER A 105 -15.50 -12.97 15.69
N ALA A 106 -15.51 -14.18 16.23
CA ALA A 106 -14.60 -15.23 15.79
C ALA A 106 -14.74 -15.56 14.29
N LYS A 107 -15.92 -15.36 13.71
CA LYS A 107 -16.21 -15.67 12.29
C LYS A 107 -15.82 -14.55 11.33
N GLY A 108 -15.52 -13.35 11.81
CA GLY A 108 -15.26 -12.18 10.97
C GLY A 108 -15.93 -10.91 11.51
N PHE A 109 -15.99 -9.89 10.68
CA PHE A 109 -16.64 -8.63 10.98
C PHE A 109 -18.14 -8.69 10.66
N ILE A 110 -18.97 -8.22 11.57
CA ILE A 110 -20.37 -7.92 11.32
C ILE A 110 -20.49 -6.40 11.21
N TYR A 111 -20.87 -5.86 10.06
CA TYR A 111 -20.86 -4.43 9.82
C TYR A 111 -22.04 -3.95 8.96
N ARG A 112 -22.31 -2.65 8.97
CA ARG A 112 -23.31 -1.96 8.15
C ARG A 112 -22.58 -1.14 7.08
N PRO A 113 -22.67 -1.47 5.78
CA PRO A 113 -21.92 -0.80 4.72
C PRO A 113 -22.13 0.72 4.62
N GLY A 114 -23.27 1.24 5.03
CA GLY A 114 -23.58 2.68 5.04
C GLY A 114 -23.51 3.33 6.43
N GLY A 115 -22.91 2.64 7.40
CA GLY A 115 -22.94 3.06 8.79
C GLY A 115 -24.33 2.90 9.44
N HIS A 116 -24.45 3.33 10.70
CA HIS A 116 -25.68 3.13 11.50
C HIS A 116 -26.86 4.01 11.06
N ARG A 117 -26.61 5.06 10.30
CA ARG A 117 -27.65 5.97 9.76
C ARG A 117 -28.22 5.51 8.42
N GLY A 118 -27.60 4.53 7.77
CA GLY A 118 -28.06 3.94 6.53
C GLY A 118 -29.11 2.86 6.78
N ASN A 119 -30.05 2.71 5.84
CA ASN A 119 -31.07 1.65 5.90
C ASN A 119 -30.52 0.30 5.41
N ASN A 120 -29.29 -0.03 5.80
CA ASN A 120 -28.59 -1.22 5.33
C ASN A 120 -28.56 -2.30 6.40
N ASP A 121 -28.86 -3.53 5.99
CA ASP A 121 -28.74 -4.70 6.83
C ASP A 121 -27.28 -4.95 7.25
N LYS A 122 -27.11 -5.54 8.43
CA LYS A 122 -25.82 -6.03 8.87
C LYS A 122 -25.31 -7.12 7.93
N ARG A 123 -24.05 -7.03 7.54
CA ARG A 123 -23.36 -8.02 6.71
C ARG A 123 -22.26 -8.70 7.50
N LEU A 124 -22.13 -10.00 7.31
CA LEU A 124 -21.00 -10.77 7.82
C LEU A 124 -19.91 -10.82 6.73
N PHE A 125 -18.73 -10.33 7.08
CA PHE A 125 -17.52 -10.37 6.26
C PHE A 125 -16.49 -11.29 6.91
N THR A 126 -16.28 -12.47 6.29
CA THR A 126 -15.42 -13.52 6.82
C THR A 126 -14.07 -13.56 6.11
N PRO A 127 -13.05 -14.22 6.70
CA PRO A 127 -11.76 -14.46 6.04
C PRO A 127 -11.91 -15.09 4.66
N GLU A 128 -12.76 -16.09 4.51
CA GLU A 128 -13.02 -16.78 3.24
C GLU A 128 -13.63 -15.84 2.20
N LYS A 129 -14.61 -15.00 2.62
CA LYS A 129 -15.21 -14.01 1.72
C LYS A 129 -14.19 -12.98 1.23
N SER A 130 -13.28 -12.55 2.11
CA SER A 130 -12.20 -11.64 1.72
C SER A 130 -11.34 -12.25 0.63
N ILE A 131 -10.86 -13.47 0.81
CA ILE A 131 -10.04 -14.18 -0.20
C ILE A 131 -10.84 -14.42 -1.49
N GLN A 132 -12.10 -14.87 -1.39
CA GLN A 132 -12.95 -15.08 -2.56
C GLN A 132 -13.10 -13.83 -3.42
N GLN A 133 -13.29 -12.66 -2.79
CA GLN A 133 -13.42 -11.39 -3.50
C GLN A 133 -12.13 -10.99 -4.17
N GLN A 134 -11.00 -11.03 -3.46
CA GLN A 134 -9.69 -10.68 -3.99
C GLN A 134 -9.31 -11.59 -5.18
N MET A 135 -9.52 -12.90 -5.06
CA MET A 135 -9.31 -13.86 -6.17
C MET A 135 -10.24 -13.59 -7.35
N ARG A 136 -11.50 -13.26 -7.10
CA ARG A 136 -12.49 -12.93 -8.14
C ARG A 136 -12.14 -11.64 -8.88
N PHE A 137 -11.46 -10.71 -8.22
CA PHE A 137 -10.95 -9.49 -8.85
C PHE A 137 -9.73 -9.70 -9.74
N GLY A 138 -9.10 -10.90 -9.67
CA GLY A 138 -7.87 -11.18 -10.38
C GLY A 138 -6.64 -10.53 -9.74
N ALA A 139 -6.65 -10.32 -8.42
CA ALA A 139 -5.52 -9.73 -7.71
C ALA A 139 -4.27 -10.62 -7.80
N ASP A 140 -3.10 -9.98 -7.92
CA ASP A 140 -1.80 -10.65 -7.99
C ASP A 140 -1.21 -10.91 -6.62
N VAL A 141 -1.41 -9.99 -5.68
CA VAL A 141 -1.04 -10.14 -4.27
C VAL A 141 -2.26 -9.86 -3.42
N LEU A 142 -2.62 -10.83 -2.59
CA LEU A 142 -3.76 -10.77 -1.68
C LEU A 142 -3.27 -10.64 -0.25
N PHE A 143 -4.01 -9.91 0.57
CA PHE A 143 -3.80 -9.87 2.02
C PHE A 143 -4.86 -10.66 2.78
N CYS A 144 -4.42 -11.44 3.78
CA CYS A 144 -5.32 -12.09 4.71
C CYS A 144 -6.13 -11.07 5.50
N LEU A 145 -7.38 -11.41 5.80
CA LEU A 145 -8.18 -10.64 6.75
C LEU A 145 -7.54 -10.72 8.14
N ASP A 146 -7.34 -9.58 8.75
CA ASP A 146 -6.76 -9.41 10.08
C ASP A 146 -7.63 -8.49 10.94
N GLN A 147 -7.40 -8.50 12.24
CA GLN A 147 -8.00 -7.53 13.14
C GLN A 147 -6.98 -6.48 13.53
N CYS A 148 -7.07 -5.30 12.96
CA CYS A 148 -6.29 -4.15 13.36
C CYS A 148 -6.66 -3.69 14.79
N THR A 149 -5.70 -3.11 15.51
CA THR A 149 -5.89 -2.41 16.79
C THR A 149 -5.24 -1.04 16.73
N HIS A 150 -5.71 -0.11 17.56
CA HIS A 150 -5.09 1.20 17.73
C HIS A 150 -4.03 1.15 18.83
N PRO A 151 -2.98 1.98 18.81
CA PRO A 151 -1.98 2.01 19.88
C PRO A 151 -2.56 2.21 21.30
N ASP A 152 -3.64 2.96 21.42
CA ASP A 152 -4.31 3.26 22.70
C ASP A 152 -5.30 2.17 23.16
N ASP A 153 -5.49 1.12 22.35
CA ASP A 153 -6.36 0.01 22.76
C ASP A 153 -5.72 -0.76 23.93
N PRO A 154 -6.52 -1.32 24.86
CA PRO A 154 -5.97 -2.02 26.00
C PRO A 154 -5.26 -3.34 25.61
N SER A 155 -4.34 -3.81 26.46
CA SER A 155 -3.47 -4.96 26.17
C SER A 155 -4.22 -6.26 25.92
N ASP A 156 -5.37 -6.47 26.57
CA ASP A 156 -6.24 -7.63 26.35
C ASP A 156 -6.86 -7.60 24.93
N LEU A 157 -7.16 -6.43 24.39
CA LEU A 157 -7.63 -6.29 23.02
C LEU A 157 -6.50 -6.57 22.00
N HIS A 158 -5.25 -6.15 22.27
CA HIS A 158 -4.09 -6.52 21.45
C HIS A 158 -3.90 -8.04 21.42
N LEU A 159 -3.95 -8.72 22.56
CA LEU A 159 -3.86 -10.18 22.64
C LEU A 159 -5.01 -10.85 21.86
N ALA A 160 -6.26 -10.44 22.10
CA ALA A 160 -7.42 -10.98 21.40
C ALA A 160 -7.35 -10.75 19.87
N SER A 161 -6.78 -9.62 19.46
CA SER A 161 -6.54 -9.29 18.05
C SER A 161 -5.53 -10.26 17.41
N VAL A 162 -4.42 -10.54 18.07
CA VAL A 162 -3.42 -11.51 17.58
C VAL A 162 -4.04 -12.90 17.44
N GLU A 163 -4.74 -13.39 18.47
CA GLU A 163 -5.36 -14.72 18.43
C GLU A 163 -6.38 -14.85 17.30
N ARG A 164 -7.20 -13.81 17.10
CA ARG A 164 -8.18 -13.78 16.02
C ARG A 164 -7.54 -13.67 14.65
N THR A 165 -6.52 -12.83 14.49
CA THR A 165 -5.75 -12.70 13.26
C THR A 165 -5.13 -14.03 12.85
N LEU A 166 -4.55 -14.77 13.79
CA LEU A 166 -3.97 -16.10 13.56
C LEU A 166 -5.01 -17.14 13.15
N ALA A 167 -6.18 -17.11 13.81
CA ALA A 167 -7.30 -17.99 13.45
C ALA A 167 -7.82 -17.67 12.03
N TRP A 168 -7.98 -16.40 11.70
CA TRP A 168 -8.43 -15.96 10.39
C TRP A 168 -7.39 -16.21 9.29
N ALA A 169 -6.10 -16.07 9.59
CA ALA A 169 -5.02 -16.38 8.66
C ALA A 169 -5.07 -17.84 8.19
N ARG A 170 -5.37 -18.79 9.09
CA ARG A 170 -5.57 -20.21 8.71
C ARG A 170 -6.75 -20.39 7.77
N LEU A 171 -7.89 -19.72 8.03
CA LEU A 171 -9.06 -19.76 7.17
C LEU A 171 -8.79 -19.14 5.78
N CYS A 172 -8.08 -18.00 5.75
CA CYS A 172 -7.63 -17.37 4.51
C CYS A 172 -6.74 -18.32 3.70
N LYS A 173 -5.75 -18.95 4.35
CA LYS A 173 -4.82 -19.88 3.69
C LYS A 173 -5.56 -21.10 3.10
N ALA A 174 -6.48 -21.67 3.87
CA ALA A 174 -7.28 -22.81 3.41
C ALA A 174 -8.16 -22.45 2.20
N GLU A 175 -8.86 -21.29 2.25
CA GLU A 175 -9.69 -20.85 1.13
C GLU A 175 -8.85 -20.49 -0.10
N PHE A 176 -7.70 -19.85 0.09
CA PHE A 176 -6.76 -19.56 -0.99
C PHE A 176 -6.29 -20.82 -1.68
N GLY A 177 -5.85 -21.83 -0.91
CA GLY A 177 -5.44 -23.14 -1.46
C GLY A 177 -6.58 -23.83 -2.23
N ARG A 178 -7.80 -23.81 -1.67
CA ARG A 178 -8.99 -24.35 -2.33
C ARG A 178 -9.29 -23.64 -3.66
N ARG A 179 -9.12 -22.32 -3.73
CA ARG A 179 -9.31 -21.56 -4.97
C ARG A 179 -8.21 -21.80 -5.98
N LEU A 180 -6.97 -21.95 -5.54
CA LEU A 180 -5.86 -22.27 -6.42
C LEU A 180 -6.02 -23.64 -7.07
N SER A 181 -6.51 -24.67 -6.34
CA SER A 181 -6.73 -26.00 -6.90
C SER A 181 -7.82 -26.04 -7.99
N GLN A 182 -8.63 -25.01 -8.09
CA GLN A 182 -9.68 -24.83 -9.11
C GLN A 182 -9.20 -23.98 -10.31
N ARG A 183 -7.96 -23.51 -10.29
CA ARG A 183 -7.41 -22.65 -11.34
C ARG A 183 -6.73 -23.53 -12.39
N GLU A 184 -7.16 -23.40 -13.65
CA GLU A 184 -6.58 -24.11 -14.81
C GLU A 184 -5.46 -23.30 -15.50
N ALA A 185 -4.91 -22.27 -14.85
CA ALA A 185 -3.95 -21.37 -15.49
C ALA A 185 -2.52 -21.87 -15.33
N ASP A 186 -1.79 -21.98 -16.44
CA ASP A 186 -0.34 -22.11 -16.45
C ASP A 186 0.34 -20.79 -16.08
N GLY A 187 1.52 -20.88 -15.45
CA GLY A 187 2.32 -19.72 -15.07
C GLY A 187 2.23 -19.34 -13.59
N PRO A 188 2.78 -18.17 -13.21
CA PRO A 188 2.81 -17.72 -11.81
C PRO A 188 1.42 -17.65 -11.20
N ARG A 189 1.31 -18.11 -9.95
CA ARG A 189 0.09 -17.96 -9.15
C ARG A 189 0.07 -16.62 -8.42
N PRO A 190 -1.10 -16.11 -8.01
CA PRO A 190 -1.15 -14.99 -7.08
C PRO A 190 -0.45 -15.33 -5.76
N LEU A 191 0.02 -14.30 -5.05
CA LEU A 191 0.68 -14.42 -3.76
C LEU A 191 -0.29 -14.10 -2.63
N LEU A 192 -0.11 -14.78 -1.48
CA LEU A 192 -0.90 -14.53 -0.27
C LEU A 192 -0.01 -14.01 0.84
N PHE A 193 -0.25 -12.78 1.28
CA PHE A 193 0.46 -12.15 2.39
C PHE A 193 -0.40 -12.18 3.65
N ALA A 194 0.23 -12.45 4.79
CA ALA A 194 -0.39 -12.32 6.10
C ALA A 194 0.00 -11.01 6.79
N VAL A 195 -0.79 -10.59 7.78
CA VAL A 195 -0.57 -9.33 8.49
C VAL A 195 -0.14 -9.64 9.93
N ILE A 196 1.01 -9.12 10.33
CA ILE A 196 1.56 -9.29 11.68
C ILE A 196 0.93 -8.23 12.59
N GLN A 197 0.12 -8.66 13.55
CA GLN A 197 -0.49 -7.82 14.59
C GLN A 197 0.24 -7.98 15.93
N GLY A 198 -0.05 -7.12 16.92
CA GLY A 198 0.54 -7.17 18.25
C GLY A 198 0.78 -5.78 18.89
N GLY A 199 0.32 -4.70 18.24
CA GLY A 199 0.49 -3.33 18.75
C GLY A 199 1.97 -2.98 18.95
N ASN A 200 2.30 -2.36 20.09
CA ASN A 200 3.67 -2.05 20.50
C ASN A 200 4.28 -3.13 21.42
N ASP A 201 3.62 -4.27 21.59
CA ASP A 201 4.10 -5.39 22.38
C ASP A 201 4.98 -6.32 21.53
N GLN A 202 6.27 -6.40 21.87
CA GLN A 202 7.25 -7.18 21.12
C GLN A 202 6.99 -8.68 21.22
N ASP A 203 6.51 -9.18 22.34
CA ASP A 203 6.25 -10.61 22.54
C ASP A 203 4.99 -11.04 21.76
N LEU A 204 3.95 -10.20 21.75
CA LEU A 204 2.79 -10.44 20.90
C LEU A 204 3.16 -10.41 19.40
N ARG A 205 4.00 -9.47 18.95
CA ARG A 205 4.53 -9.44 17.58
C ARG A 205 5.29 -10.69 17.24
N ARG A 206 6.20 -11.12 18.11
CA ARG A 206 6.98 -12.34 17.94
C ARG A 206 6.08 -13.57 17.83
N ARG A 207 5.17 -13.75 18.79
CA ARG A 207 4.19 -14.86 18.76
C ARG A 207 3.36 -14.86 17.48
N CYS A 208 2.90 -13.68 17.03
CA CYS A 208 2.17 -13.56 15.80
C CYS A 208 3.02 -13.98 14.60
N THR A 209 4.24 -13.46 14.50
CA THR A 209 5.18 -13.74 13.40
C THR A 209 5.54 -15.22 13.32
N GLU A 210 5.94 -15.84 14.43
CA GLU A 210 6.33 -17.25 14.50
C GLU A 210 5.19 -18.16 14.05
N THR A 211 3.97 -17.93 14.55
CA THR A 211 2.81 -18.72 14.15
C THR A 211 2.44 -18.52 12.68
N LEU A 212 2.55 -17.29 12.14
CA LEU A 212 2.29 -17.04 10.73
C LEU A 212 3.35 -17.68 9.82
N LEU A 213 4.63 -17.73 10.27
CA LEU A 213 5.69 -18.44 9.57
C LEU A 213 5.42 -19.96 9.52
N GLU A 214 4.93 -20.56 10.62
CA GLU A 214 4.53 -21.98 10.66
C GLU A 214 3.38 -22.29 9.69
N ILE A 215 2.38 -21.40 9.58
CA ILE A 215 1.26 -21.55 8.62
C ILE A 215 1.79 -21.46 7.18
N GLY A 216 2.81 -20.64 6.94
CA GLY A 216 3.49 -20.47 5.66
C GLY A 216 2.74 -19.56 4.69
N PHE A 217 3.24 -18.35 4.48
CA PHE A 217 2.74 -17.34 3.55
C PHE A 217 3.84 -16.88 2.60
N ASP A 218 3.45 -16.24 1.50
CA ASP A 218 4.41 -15.75 0.49
C ASP A 218 5.09 -14.45 0.93
N GLY A 219 4.55 -13.77 1.93
CA GLY A 219 5.07 -12.55 2.50
C GLY A 219 4.24 -12.05 3.67
N PHE A 220 4.70 -10.96 4.29
CA PHE A 220 4.08 -10.40 5.48
C PHE A 220 3.89 -8.88 5.36
N GLY A 221 2.83 -8.37 5.99
CA GLY A 221 2.58 -6.94 6.16
C GLY A 221 2.67 -6.53 7.63
N PHE A 222 3.13 -5.31 7.89
CA PHE A 222 3.06 -4.71 9.22
C PHE A 222 1.62 -4.28 9.51
N GLY A 223 0.98 -4.87 10.50
CA GLY A 223 -0.37 -4.53 10.93
C GLY A 223 -0.41 -3.49 12.05
N GLY A 224 -1.50 -2.75 12.13
CA GLY A 224 -1.72 -1.69 13.11
C GLY A 224 -1.33 -0.31 12.59
N TRP A 225 -0.89 0.57 13.48
CA TRP A 225 -0.51 1.97 13.18
C TRP A 225 1.00 2.08 13.01
N PRO A 226 1.53 2.25 11.78
CA PRO A 226 2.98 2.34 11.55
C PRO A 226 3.54 3.75 11.81
N ILE A 227 2.67 4.76 11.93
CA ILE A 227 3.05 6.17 12.01
C ILE A 227 2.61 6.75 13.35
N GLY A 228 3.55 7.39 14.05
CA GLY A 228 3.32 8.11 15.29
C GLY A 228 2.64 9.47 15.07
N GLU A 229 2.38 10.20 16.17
CA GLU A 229 1.63 11.45 16.16
C GLU A 229 2.32 12.57 15.37
N GLU A 230 3.66 12.63 15.40
CA GLU A 230 4.45 13.61 14.63
C GLU A 230 4.71 13.17 13.18
N GLY A 231 4.22 11.98 12.82
CA GLY A 231 4.30 11.42 11.48
C GLY A 231 5.61 10.68 11.17
N GLU A 232 6.35 10.29 12.19
CA GLU A 232 7.50 9.39 12.17
C GLU A 232 7.07 7.92 12.19
N LEU A 233 7.99 7.00 11.91
CA LEU A 233 7.74 5.57 12.12
C LEU A 233 7.75 5.24 13.61
N VAL A 234 6.82 4.40 14.05
CA VAL A 234 6.89 3.82 15.39
C VAL A 234 8.04 2.79 15.45
N ASP A 235 8.73 2.67 16.59
CA ASP A 235 9.90 1.79 16.76
C ASP A 235 9.63 0.34 16.34
N MET A 236 8.42 -0.15 16.59
CA MET A 236 8.03 -1.51 16.27
C MET A 236 8.10 -1.82 14.76
N VAL A 237 7.88 -0.81 13.89
CA VAL A 237 8.07 -0.97 12.44
C VAL A 237 9.52 -1.37 12.13
N LEU A 238 10.49 -0.78 12.82
CA LEU A 238 11.91 -1.05 12.58
C LEU A 238 12.35 -2.41 13.13
N ARG A 239 11.64 -2.96 14.13
CA ARG A 239 11.97 -4.24 14.81
C ARG A 239 11.33 -5.46 14.14
N VAL A 240 10.15 -5.34 13.54
CA VAL A 240 9.44 -6.49 12.93
C VAL A 240 10.27 -7.23 11.87
N PRO A 241 11.05 -6.57 11.00
CA PRO A 241 11.88 -7.29 10.03
C PRO A 241 12.93 -8.23 10.64
N GLU A 242 13.37 -7.96 11.88
CA GLU A 242 14.33 -8.83 12.61
C GLU A 242 13.71 -10.18 13.01
N MET A 243 12.38 -10.27 13.07
CA MET A 243 11.63 -11.48 13.42
C MET A 243 11.32 -12.36 12.20
N ILE A 244 11.61 -11.90 10.98
CA ILE A 244 11.26 -12.57 9.74
C ILE A 244 12.52 -13.09 9.06
N PRO A 245 12.55 -14.36 8.62
CA PRO A 245 13.68 -14.90 7.87
C PRO A 245 13.99 -14.09 6.60
N ARG A 246 15.27 -14.01 6.25
CA ARG A 246 15.73 -13.36 5.03
C ARG A 246 15.08 -13.99 3.79
N GLY A 247 14.88 -13.19 2.74
CA GLY A 247 14.29 -13.65 1.48
C GLY A 247 12.76 -13.72 1.48
N ILE A 248 12.09 -13.41 2.60
CA ILE A 248 10.64 -13.28 2.66
C ILE A 248 10.26 -11.81 2.50
N PRO A 249 9.38 -11.45 1.55
CA PRO A 249 8.99 -10.07 1.32
C PRO A 249 8.18 -9.51 2.49
N ILE A 250 8.47 -8.25 2.84
CA ILE A 250 7.77 -7.51 3.88
C ILE A 250 7.18 -6.24 3.29
N HIS A 251 5.89 -6.01 3.56
CA HIS A 251 5.12 -4.86 3.09
C HIS A 251 4.83 -3.88 4.22
N GLY A 252 5.17 -2.62 4.01
CA GLY A 252 4.89 -1.51 4.93
C GLY A 252 3.53 -0.88 4.62
N LEU A 253 2.45 -1.42 5.20
CA LEU A 253 1.09 -0.93 5.02
C LEU A 253 0.95 0.54 5.46
N GLY A 254 0.52 1.41 4.53
CA GLY A 254 0.26 2.82 4.80
C GLY A 254 1.49 3.71 5.00
N ILE A 255 2.71 3.21 4.79
CA ILE A 255 3.96 3.98 4.91
C ILE A 255 4.18 4.78 3.64
N GLY A 256 4.01 6.11 3.73
CA GLY A 256 3.98 6.96 2.53
C GLY A 256 4.89 8.19 2.53
N LYS A 257 5.38 8.70 3.67
CA LYS A 257 6.36 9.79 3.66
C LYS A 257 7.71 9.28 3.11
N PRO A 258 8.41 10.04 2.23
CA PRO A 258 9.66 9.58 1.64
C PRO A 258 10.72 9.15 2.67
N GLU A 259 10.90 9.92 3.75
CA GLU A 259 11.85 9.61 4.81
C GLU A 259 11.49 8.32 5.57
N ASN A 260 10.20 8.04 5.74
CA ASN A 260 9.72 6.82 6.38
C ASN A 260 9.94 5.60 5.48
N ILE A 261 9.74 5.74 4.17
CA ILE A 261 10.04 4.69 3.18
C ILE A 261 11.53 4.34 3.21
N VAL A 262 12.41 5.35 3.23
CA VAL A 262 13.86 5.14 3.30
C VAL A 262 14.24 4.39 4.58
N ALA A 263 13.73 4.83 5.75
CA ALA A 263 14.01 4.20 7.03
C ALA A 263 13.49 2.74 7.08
N ALA A 264 12.25 2.51 6.65
CA ALA A 264 11.66 1.19 6.63
C ALA A 264 12.37 0.25 5.62
N TYR A 265 12.74 0.74 4.43
CA TYR A 265 13.52 -0.03 3.46
C TYR A 265 14.85 -0.51 4.06
N ARG A 266 15.59 0.39 4.70
CA ARG A 266 16.86 0.07 5.37
C ARG A 266 16.69 -0.89 6.54
N ALA A 267 15.52 -0.87 7.20
CA ALA A 267 15.17 -1.87 8.22
C ALA A 267 14.82 -3.24 7.64
N GLY A 268 14.51 -3.34 6.31
CA GLY A 268 14.25 -4.62 5.65
C GLY A 268 12.88 -4.76 4.98
N TYR A 269 12.10 -3.70 4.87
CA TYR A 269 10.87 -3.70 4.07
C TYR A 269 11.18 -3.66 2.58
N HIS A 270 10.30 -4.27 1.78
CA HIS A 270 10.48 -4.43 0.34
C HIS A 270 9.44 -3.68 -0.48
N THR A 271 8.22 -3.55 0.05
CA THR A 271 7.12 -2.90 -0.65
C THR A 271 6.35 -1.98 0.28
N PHE A 272 5.74 -0.94 -0.29
CA PHE A 272 5.03 0.11 0.43
C PHE A 272 3.78 0.51 -0.31
N ASP A 273 2.75 0.97 0.39
CA ASP A 273 1.58 1.61 -0.20
C ASP A 273 1.19 2.87 0.55
N SER A 274 0.65 3.83 -0.13
CA SER A 274 -0.03 4.96 0.51
C SER A 274 -0.74 5.85 -0.51
N SER A 275 -1.77 6.56 -0.04
CA SER A 275 -2.35 7.70 -0.75
C SER A 275 -1.52 8.99 -0.66
N PHE A 276 -0.39 8.98 0.07
CA PHE A 276 0.38 10.20 0.38
C PHE A 276 0.80 10.99 -0.87
N PRO A 277 1.48 10.41 -1.89
CA PRO A 277 1.93 11.19 -3.06
C PRO A 277 0.78 11.80 -3.84
N THR A 278 -0.30 11.05 -4.06
CA THR A 278 -1.47 11.53 -4.82
C THR A 278 -2.30 12.54 -4.01
N ARG A 279 -2.38 12.36 -2.69
CA ARG A 279 -3.04 13.31 -1.78
C ARG A 279 -2.24 14.61 -1.67
N ALA A 280 -0.91 14.53 -1.58
CA ALA A 280 -0.02 15.69 -1.58
C ALA A 280 -0.17 16.50 -2.88
N ALA A 281 -0.20 15.83 -4.04
CA ALA A 281 -0.42 16.47 -5.34
C ALA A 281 -1.72 17.28 -5.37
N ARG A 282 -2.84 16.68 -4.93
CA ARG A 282 -4.13 17.38 -4.86
C ARG A 282 -4.18 18.50 -3.79
N ARG A 283 -3.23 18.50 -2.86
CA ARG A 283 -3.00 19.59 -1.90
C ARG A 283 -1.90 20.55 -2.36
N ARG A 284 -1.56 20.51 -3.66
CA ARG A 284 -0.61 21.43 -4.30
C ARG A 284 0.82 21.35 -3.72
N ARG A 285 1.15 20.17 -3.13
CA ARG A 285 2.45 19.86 -2.53
C ARG A 285 3.20 18.88 -3.41
N LEU A 286 4.33 19.32 -3.97
CA LEU A 286 5.13 18.53 -4.89
C LEU A 286 6.52 18.28 -4.32
N MET A 287 6.92 17.00 -4.28
CA MET A 287 8.22 16.60 -3.77
C MET A 287 9.26 16.80 -4.86
N VAL A 288 10.39 17.42 -4.50
CA VAL A 288 11.52 17.65 -5.39
C VAL A 288 12.82 17.20 -4.74
N ALA A 289 13.71 16.59 -5.51
CA ALA A 289 15.02 16.21 -5.00
C ALA A 289 15.88 17.49 -4.76
N THR A 290 16.51 17.56 -3.60
CA THR A 290 17.43 18.67 -3.26
C THR A 290 18.81 18.51 -3.91
N ARG A 291 19.18 17.26 -4.23
CA ARG A 291 20.46 16.84 -4.83
C ARG A 291 20.28 15.54 -5.63
N PRO A 292 21.25 15.18 -6.50
CA PRO A 292 21.26 13.84 -7.10
C PRO A 292 21.33 12.75 -6.03
N TRP A 293 20.59 11.64 -6.26
CA TRP A 293 20.55 10.51 -5.33
C TRP A 293 21.53 9.39 -5.67
N ALA A 294 22.34 9.57 -6.73
CA ALA A 294 23.47 8.68 -7.00
C ALA A 294 24.50 8.79 -5.86
N ASP A 295 25.23 7.71 -5.62
CA ASP A 295 26.39 7.66 -4.71
C ASP A 295 26.07 8.07 -3.24
N GLY A 296 24.97 7.58 -2.69
CA GLY A 296 24.61 7.83 -1.27
C GLY A 296 23.92 9.17 -1.01
N GLY A 297 23.37 9.81 -2.04
CA GLY A 297 22.64 11.08 -1.93
C GLY A 297 21.36 11.04 -1.08
N ILE A 298 20.87 9.85 -0.68
CA ILE A 298 19.73 9.69 0.17
C ILE A 298 20.20 9.50 1.62
N SER A 299 20.45 10.62 2.33
CA SER A 299 20.86 10.58 3.73
C SER A 299 20.09 11.60 4.55
N GLY A 300 19.75 11.25 5.80
CA GLY A 300 19.00 12.13 6.69
C GLY A 300 17.56 12.39 6.20
N LYS A 301 17.05 13.59 6.50
CA LYS A 301 15.73 14.08 6.07
C LYS A 301 15.82 15.09 4.92
N ASP A 302 17.01 15.52 4.52
CA ASP A 302 17.25 16.67 3.63
C ASP A 302 17.45 16.27 2.15
N PHE A 303 17.14 15.03 1.77
CA PHE A 303 17.32 14.55 0.39
C PHE A 303 16.19 15.01 -0.55
N TYR A 304 15.12 15.59 -0.02
CA TYR A 304 14.02 16.18 -0.78
C TYR A 304 13.44 17.40 -0.09
N ASP A 305 12.72 18.21 -0.83
CA ASP A 305 11.95 19.35 -0.37
C ASP A 305 10.53 19.29 -0.91
N VAL A 306 9.63 20.12 -0.38
CA VAL A 306 8.23 20.21 -0.82
C VAL A 306 7.95 21.61 -1.35
N LEU A 307 7.60 21.71 -2.64
CA LEU A 307 7.11 22.94 -3.24
C LEU A 307 5.61 23.10 -2.96
N TYR A 308 5.23 24.24 -2.43
CA TYR A 308 3.83 24.65 -2.22
C TYR A 308 3.41 25.57 -3.36
N LEU A 309 2.85 25.03 -4.44
CA LEU A 309 2.61 25.78 -5.69
C LEU A 309 1.48 26.82 -5.60
N GLU A 310 0.89 27.03 -4.43
CA GLU A 310 -0.01 28.18 -4.17
C GLU A 310 0.74 29.49 -3.89
N ASP A 311 2.03 29.40 -3.53
CA ASP A 311 2.84 30.55 -3.18
C ASP A 311 3.10 31.42 -4.42
N ASP A 312 2.81 32.70 -4.33
CA ASP A 312 2.94 33.68 -5.43
C ASP A 312 4.39 33.86 -5.93
N ARG A 313 5.40 33.40 -5.17
CA ARG A 313 6.80 33.33 -5.65
C ARG A 313 6.95 32.51 -6.95
N TYR A 314 6.03 31.57 -7.23
CA TYR A 314 6.04 30.77 -8.45
C TYR A 314 5.31 31.40 -9.64
N TYR A 315 4.64 32.54 -9.47
CA TYR A 315 3.86 33.20 -10.50
C TYR A 315 4.65 33.48 -11.81
N ARG A 316 5.96 33.74 -11.68
CA ARG A 316 6.88 33.98 -12.84
C ARG A 316 8.02 32.99 -12.93
N ASP A 317 7.98 31.88 -12.17
CA ASP A 317 9.05 30.91 -12.14
C ASP A 317 9.02 29.99 -13.36
N SER A 318 9.90 30.25 -14.35
CA SER A 318 10.00 29.48 -15.60
C SER A 318 10.70 28.14 -15.45
N ARG A 319 11.30 27.84 -14.28
CA ARG A 319 12.02 26.57 -14.04
C ARG A 319 11.05 25.38 -14.00
N PRO A 320 11.53 24.16 -14.33
CA PRO A 320 10.76 22.92 -14.07
C PRO A 320 10.54 22.73 -12.57
N LEU A 321 9.65 21.82 -12.19
CA LEU A 321 9.45 21.46 -10.77
C LEU A 321 10.74 20.95 -10.14
N ASP A 322 11.36 19.98 -10.80
CA ASP A 322 12.60 19.32 -10.40
C ASP A 322 13.49 19.18 -11.65
N ALA A 323 14.66 19.81 -11.63
CA ALA A 323 15.59 19.79 -12.77
C ALA A 323 16.19 18.39 -13.03
N GLN A 324 16.13 17.50 -12.06
CA GLN A 324 16.63 16.12 -12.14
C GLN A 324 15.53 15.13 -12.58
N CYS A 325 14.29 15.58 -12.71
CA CYS A 325 13.16 14.72 -13.02
C CYS A 325 12.83 14.73 -14.52
N SER A 326 12.78 13.54 -15.12
CA SER A 326 12.44 13.36 -16.54
C SER A 326 10.95 13.08 -16.80
N CYS A 327 10.06 13.24 -15.83
CA CYS A 327 8.64 13.00 -16.03
C CYS A 327 8.02 14.00 -17.02
N LEU A 328 6.83 13.65 -17.54
CA LEU A 328 6.08 14.50 -18.46
C LEU A 328 5.97 15.96 -17.97
N THR A 329 5.65 16.12 -16.69
CA THR A 329 5.45 17.45 -16.09
C THR A 329 6.71 18.28 -16.10
N CYS A 330 7.84 17.74 -15.62
CA CYS A 330 9.12 18.46 -15.55
C CYS A 330 9.73 18.79 -16.92
N ARG A 331 9.48 17.93 -17.92
CA ARG A 331 10.02 18.15 -19.28
C ARG A 331 9.25 19.19 -20.08
N ARG A 332 7.97 19.44 -19.76
CA ARG A 332 7.10 20.26 -20.60
C ARG A 332 6.59 21.53 -19.94
N PHE A 333 6.54 21.58 -18.61
CA PHE A 333 5.83 22.64 -17.90
C PHE A 333 6.71 23.30 -16.83
N SER A 334 6.53 24.61 -16.69
CA SER A 334 7.18 25.39 -15.64
C SER A 334 6.38 25.39 -14.34
N ARG A 335 7.03 25.81 -13.26
CA ARG A 335 6.37 26.09 -11.97
C ARG A 335 5.29 27.14 -12.12
N ALA A 336 5.53 28.19 -12.90
CA ALA A 336 4.55 29.24 -13.18
C ALA A 336 3.30 28.69 -13.85
N TYR A 337 3.43 27.77 -14.81
CA TYR A 337 2.28 27.16 -15.48
C TYR A 337 1.45 26.31 -14.51
N LEU A 338 2.09 25.48 -13.68
CA LEU A 338 1.37 24.70 -12.67
C LEU A 338 0.72 25.59 -11.60
N HIS A 339 1.42 26.64 -11.15
CA HIS A 339 0.84 27.66 -10.27
C HIS A 339 -0.43 28.26 -10.87
N HIS A 340 -0.38 28.68 -12.16
CA HIS A 340 -1.56 29.18 -12.88
C HIS A 340 -2.70 28.16 -12.91
N LEU A 341 -2.44 26.91 -13.29
CA LEU A 341 -3.46 25.85 -13.34
C LEU A 341 -4.13 25.62 -11.97
N PHE A 342 -3.35 25.62 -10.89
CA PHE A 342 -3.91 25.52 -9.54
C PHE A 342 -4.72 26.74 -9.14
N ARG A 343 -4.33 27.94 -9.58
CA ARG A 343 -5.09 29.19 -9.29
C ARG A 343 -6.45 29.22 -9.97
N ILE A 344 -6.58 28.65 -11.16
CA ILE A 344 -7.86 28.55 -11.89
C ILE A 344 -8.62 27.25 -11.58
N ASP A 345 -8.10 26.41 -10.65
CA ASP A 345 -8.66 25.11 -10.23
C ASP A 345 -8.90 24.13 -11.41
N ASP A 346 -8.00 24.13 -12.39
CA ASP A 346 -8.09 23.22 -13.55
C ASP A 346 -7.67 21.81 -13.19
N GLY A 347 -8.44 20.80 -13.64
CA GLY A 347 -8.16 19.38 -13.37
C GLY A 347 -6.79 18.90 -13.87
N LEU A 348 -6.23 19.54 -14.92
CA LEU A 348 -4.90 19.25 -15.44
C LEU A 348 -3.81 19.48 -14.39
N ALA A 349 -3.98 20.45 -13.47
CA ALA A 349 -3.07 20.68 -12.37
C ALA A 349 -2.86 19.42 -11.52
N ASN A 350 -3.97 18.78 -11.14
CA ASN A 350 -3.94 17.57 -10.32
C ASN A 350 -3.30 16.39 -11.06
N ARG A 351 -3.56 16.24 -12.38
CA ARG A 351 -2.91 15.21 -13.20
C ARG A 351 -1.41 15.41 -13.26
N LEU A 352 -0.94 16.58 -13.65
CA LEU A 352 0.48 16.89 -13.79
C LEU A 352 1.24 16.77 -12.46
N ALA A 353 0.64 17.23 -11.36
CA ALA A 353 1.20 17.10 -10.02
C ALA A 353 1.29 15.64 -9.56
N THR A 354 0.27 14.81 -9.87
CA THR A 354 0.26 13.39 -9.50
C THR A 354 1.32 12.61 -10.30
N VAL A 355 1.41 12.83 -11.61
CA VAL A 355 2.47 12.25 -12.46
C VAL A 355 3.85 12.58 -11.90
N HIS A 356 4.09 13.84 -11.52
CA HIS A 356 5.38 14.24 -10.95
C HIS A 356 5.67 13.54 -9.61
N ASN A 357 4.72 13.58 -8.68
CA ASN A 357 4.92 12.97 -7.37
C ASN A 357 5.14 11.46 -7.46
N LEU A 358 4.42 10.74 -8.32
CA LEU A 358 4.65 9.30 -8.52
C LEU A 358 6.02 9.03 -9.16
N SER A 359 6.43 9.81 -10.14
CA SER A 359 7.78 9.73 -10.72
C SER A 359 8.88 10.02 -9.70
N PHE A 360 8.63 10.89 -8.72
CA PHE A 360 9.54 11.09 -7.59
C PHE A 360 9.69 9.80 -6.78
N TYR A 361 8.60 9.10 -6.45
CA TYR A 361 8.63 7.86 -5.68
C TYR A 361 9.32 6.72 -6.44
N THR A 362 9.04 6.55 -7.71
CA THR A 362 9.69 5.50 -8.51
C THR A 362 11.20 5.74 -8.64
N ARG A 363 11.63 6.99 -8.81
CA ARG A 363 13.04 7.38 -8.80
C ARG A 363 13.69 7.15 -7.43
N LEU A 364 13.02 7.50 -6.33
CA LEU A 364 13.52 7.27 -4.97
C LEU A 364 13.80 5.78 -4.74
N LEU A 365 12.85 4.92 -5.10
CA LEU A 365 13.00 3.47 -4.91
C LEU A 365 14.07 2.86 -5.82
N ALA A 366 14.19 3.36 -7.06
CA ALA A 366 15.28 2.96 -7.95
C ALA A 366 16.65 3.32 -7.35
N ALA A 367 16.78 4.52 -6.78
CA ALA A 367 18.03 4.93 -6.12
C ALA A 367 18.32 4.07 -4.86
N LEU A 368 17.31 3.73 -4.05
CA LEU A 368 17.47 2.83 -2.90
C LEU A 368 17.88 1.41 -3.33
N ALA A 369 17.39 0.91 -4.46
CA ALA A 369 17.80 -0.39 -5.00
C ALA A 369 19.31 -0.46 -5.30
N HIS A 370 19.94 0.65 -5.63
CA HIS A 370 21.39 0.75 -5.88
C HIS A 370 22.24 0.87 -4.61
N GLU A 371 21.64 1.04 -3.43
CA GLU A 371 22.35 1.03 -2.13
C GLU A 371 22.65 -0.40 -1.62
N ARG A 372 22.24 -1.44 -2.34
CA ARG A 372 22.39 -2.87 -1.97
C ARG A 372 23.77 -3.41 -2.27
#